data_a67e182f42422e7581bc25027785c1e7
#
_entry.id   a67e182f42422e7581bc25027785c1e7
#
_cell.length_a   1.000
_cell.length_b   1.000
_cell.length_c   1.000
_cell.angle_alpha   90.00
_cell.angle_beta   90.00
_cell.angle_gamma   90.00
#
_symmetry.space_group_name_H-M   'P 1'
#
loop_
_entity.id
_entity.type
_entity.pdbx_description
1 polymer ?
#
loop_
_entity_poly.entity_id
_entity_poly.type
_entity_poly.pdbx_seq_one_letter_code
_entity_poly.pdbx_strand_id
1 'polypeptide(L)'
;MTEAQSEPTPDAAEATAPPHDANESEMKQENGDCKGSASEEKAPREFEPPEGGWGWVVMLASMWCNGSVFGIQNAFGILFVSLLKEFGSESDEDLRFKTAWVGSLSMGMIFFFSPIVSVFTDLFGCRITAVGGAAVAFVGLLGSSFVKSLGPLYFTYGIVFACGCSFAYQPSLVILGHYFKRRLGLVNGIVTAGSSVFTITLPYMLTGLLKSVGLAYTLRVLSIFMFLLMLAGLTYKPLLPKPVSSSKSGSRCPSLKRVFNMNIWRSLGYRIWAFGIPAALYGYFVPYVHLMKHVEERFGQNANKEVLLTCIGITSGVGRLIFGRVADYVPGVNKVFLQVSSFLVIGLMSMMIPLCHVFGGLIAVCLLMGLFDGCFICIMAPIAFELVGSQNVSQAIGFLLGMMSVPMTVGPPIAGFLRDRLGSYDVAFYLAGIPPIIGGAMLCLIPWVEARRKRKEAQIAADTTEKMLESKSSTQDTADDEMKTKDPESVI
;
A
#
# COMPACT_ATOMS: atom_id res chain seq x y z
N MET A 1 41.33 32.10 46.64
CA MET A 1 40.45 32.29 47.78
C MET A 1 39.49 31.15 47.69
N THR A 2 39.82 30.06 48.29
CA THR A 2 39.47 29.60 49.66
C THR A 2 38.11 28.93 49.59
N GLU A 3 38.13 27.70 49.69
CA GLU A 3 38.01 26.65 50.71
C GLU A 3 36.62 26.05 50.71
N ALA A 4 36.38 24.83 50.57
CA ALA A 4 36.87 23.56 51.13
C ALA A 4 35.83 22.91 52.05
N GLN A 5 35.68 21.62 51.88
CA GLN A 5 35.40 20.58 52.91
C GLN A 5 33.94 20.41 53.36
N SER A 6 33.33 19.25 53.55
CA SER A 6 33.85 17.92 53.80
C SER A 6 32.76 16.88 53.81
N GLU A 7 33.08 15.66 53.39
CA GLU A 7 32.42 14.40 53.78
C GLU A 7 32.56 14.14 55.30
N PRO A 8 31.82 13.18 55.91
CA PRO A 8 32.20 11.77 55.81
C PRO A 8 31.05 10.73 55.86
N THR A 9 31.30 9.56 55.29
CA THR A 9 30.83 8.24 55.66
C THR A 9 31.44 7.83 57.05
N PRO A 10 31.06 6.73 57.77
CA PRO A 10 30.93 5.37 57.27
C PRO A 10 29.99 4.38 58.04
N ASP A 11 30.09 3.09 57.59
CA ASP A 11 30.01 1.78 58.32
C ASP A 11 28.63 1.13 58.39
N ALA A 12 28.47 -0.02 57.86
CA ALA A 12 29.10 -1.36 57.83
C ALA A 12 28.32 -2.38 58.63
N ALA A 13 28.35 -3.57 58.11
CA ALA A 13 28.25 -4.89 58.73
C ALA A 13 26.90 -5.62 58.54
N GLU A 14 26.94 -6.63 57.78
CA GLU A 14 27.32 -8.04 57.91
C GLU A 14 26.14 -8.99 58.11
N ALA A 15 25.95 -9.82 57.11
CA ALA A 15 26.11 -11.27 57.02
C ALA A 15 25.04 -12.15 57.70
N THR A 16 24.43 -13.04 56.96
CA THR A 16 24.63 -14.48 56.94
C THR A 16 23.48 -15.25 56.32
N ALA A 17 23.82 -16.14 55.39
CA ALA A 17 23.02 -17.34 55.02
C ALA A 17 23.70 -18.55 55.71
N PRO A 18 23.21 -19.80 55.48
CA PRO A 18 21.93 -20.51 55.46
C PRO A 18 21.89 -21.54 56.64
N PRO A 19 21.19 -22.69 56.74
CA PRO A 19 21.12 -23.81 55.82
C PRO A 19 19.82 -24.68 55.83
N HIS A 20 19.76 -25.57 54.82
CA HIS A 20 19.27 -26.98 54.73
C HIS A 20 18.36 -27.61 55.78
N ASP A 21 17.36 -28.34 55.31
CA ASP A 21 17.10 -29.77 55.27
C ASP A 21 15.59 -30.07 55.28
N ALA A 22 15.22 -30.89 54.40
CA ALA A 22 14.88 -32.31 54.37
C ALA A 22 13.42 -32.65 54.62
N ASN A 23 12.89 -33.28 53.62
CA ASN A 23 12.08 -34.52 53.65
C ASN A 23 10.90 -34.63 54.59
N GLU A 24 9.73 -34.79 54.04
CA GLU A 24 8.96 -36.02 54.32
C GLU A 24 7.79 -36.20 53.34
N SER A 25 7.76 -37.34 52.80
CA SER A 25 6.70 -38.02 52.05
C SER A 25 5.45 -38.25 52.88
N GLU A 26 4.29 -37.92 52.37
CA GLU A 26 3.09 -38.72 52.65
C GLU A 26 2.22 -38.88 51.39
N MET A 27 2.18 -40.10 50.98
CA MET A 27 1.24 -40.71 50.01
C MET A 27 -0.14 -40.78 50.68
N LYS A 28 -1.18 -40.23 50.01
CA LYS A 28 -2.55 -40.72 50.20
C LYS A 28 -3.29 -40.74 48.87
N GLN A 29 -3.69 -41.91 48.62
CA GLN A 29 -4.47 -42.48 47.53
C GLN A 29 -5.91 -41.93 47.46
N GLU A 30 -6.37 -41.91 46.19
CA GLU A 30 -7.74 -42.21 45.70
C GLU A 30 -8.91 -41.26 46.04
N ASN A 31 -9.46 -40.60 45.05
CA ASN A 31 -10.69 -41.13 44.40
C ASN A 31 -10.99 -40.30 43.12
N GLY A 32 -11.33 -41.02 42.07
CA GLY A 32 -11.68 -40.48 40.79
C GLY A 32 -12.98 -39.70 40.80
N ASP A 33 -12.97 -38.63 40.09
CA ASP A 33 -14.16 -38.04 39.47
C ASP A 33 -13.77 -37.52 38.09
N CYS A 34 -14.10 -38.34 37.09
CA CYS A 34 -14.09 -37.95 35.69
C CYS A 34 -15.19 -36.90 35.44
N LYS A 35 -14.90 -35.64 35.67
CA LYS A 35 -15.65 -34.55 35.04
C LYS A 35 -14.92 -34.12 33.79
N GLY A 36 -15.50 -34.52 32.65
CA GLY A 36 -15.06 -34.05 31.34
C GLY A 36 -15.08 -32.53 31.31
N SER A 37 -13.90 -31.93 31.40
CA SER A 37 -13.71 -30.56 31.00
C SER A 37 -13.75 -30.54 29.45
N ALA A 38 -14.94 -30.20 28.93
CA ALA A 38 -15.03 -29.72 27.58
C ALA A 38 -14.05 -28.54 27.45
N SER A 39 -12.92 -28.76 26.79
CA SER A 39 -12.05 -27.71 26.37
C SER A 39 -12.88 -26.80 25.48
N GLU A 40 -13.35 -25.68 26.02
CA GLU A 40 -13.78 -24.55 25.20
C GLU A 40 -12.63 -24.25 24.25
N GLU A 41 -12.76 -24.64 23.00
CA GLU A 41 -11.93 -24.25 21.90
C GLU A 41 -12.13 -22.75 21.75
N LYS A 42 -11.28 -21.98 22.47
CA LYS A 42 -11.26 -20.53 22.36
C LYS A 42 -11.07 -20.19 20.89
N ALA A 43 -12.08 -19.61 20.29
CA ALA A 43 -12.00 -19.02 18.97
C ALA A 43 -10.66 -18.27 18.82
N PRO A 44 -9.94 -18.41 17.70
CA PRO A 44 -8.62 -17.80 17.52
C PRO A 44 -8.78 -16.31 17.79
N ARG A 45 -8.05 -15.80 18.79
CA ARG A 45 -8.05 -14.38 19.13
C ARG A 45 -7.64 -13.60 17.88
N GLU A 46 -8.56 -12.78 17.38
CA GLU A 46 -8.27 -11.88 16.28
C GLU A 46 -7.08 -10.99 16.68
N PHE A 47 -6.05 -10.94 15.82
CA PHE A 47 -4.86 -10.13 16.10
C PHE A 47 -5.27 -8.65 16.18
N GLU A 48 -5.08 -8.02 17.32
CA GLU A 48 -5.27 -6.59 17.51
C GLU A 48 -3.92 -5.87 17.39
N PRO A 49 -3.76 -4.95 16.42
CA PRO A 49 -2.58 -4.13 16.29
C PRO A 49 -2.36 -3.20 17.50
N PRO A 50 -1.10 -2.88 17.86
CA PRO A 50 -0.78 -2.08 19.04
C PRO A 50 -1.18 -0.59 18.95
N GLU A 51 -1.61 -0.09 17.77
CA GLU A 51 -2.06 1.30 17.49
C GLU A 51 -1.06 2.40 17.91
N GLY A 52 0.24 2.08 17.98
CA GLY A 52 1.24 3.07 18.39
C GLY A 52 2.65 2.49 18.63
N GLY A 53 3.44 3.14 19.47
CA GLY A 53 4.80 2.74 19.82
C GLY A 53 5.74 2.68 18.61
N TRP A 54 6.35 1.52 18.37
CA TRP A 54 7.25 1.30 17.21
C TRP A 54 6.59 1.52 15.86
N GLY A 55 5.25 1.43 15.78
CA GLY A 55 4.48 1.70 14.57
C GLY A 55 4.74 3.08 13.97
N TRP A 56 5.00 4.10 14.78
CA TRP A 56 5.32 5.45 14.28
C TRP A 56 6.68 5.50 13.57
N VAL A 57 7.66 4.75 14.04
CA VAL A 57 8.97 4.61 13.36
C VAL A 57 8.79 3.90 12.02
N VAL A 58 8.01 2.84 11.99
CA VAL A 58 7.65 2.12 10.75
C VAL A 58 6.90 3.02 9.79
N MET A 59 5.99 3.87 10.27
CA MET A 59 5.29 4.86 9.45
C MET A 59 6.26 5.85 8.80
N LEU A 60 7.20 6.42 9.55
CA LEU A 60 8.22 7.34 9.01
C LEU A 60 9.12 6.65 7.99
N ALA A 61 9.52 5.41 8.24
CA ALA A 61 10.30 4.61 7.31
C ALA A 61 9.52 4.32 6.01
N SER A 62 8.22 4.02 6.11
CA SER A 62 7.33 3.84 4.96
C SER A 62 7.07 5.14 4.21
N MET A 63 6.98 6.28 4.91
CA MET A 63 6.90 7.61 4.30
C MET A 63 8.16 7.93 3.49
N TRP A 64 9.36 7.61 4.02
CA TRP A 64 10.60 7.74 3.27
C TRP A 64 10.62 6.86 2.02
N CYS A 65 10.12 5.63 2.13
CA CYS A 65 10.00 4.71 0.99
C CYS A 65 9.13 5.30 -0.11
N ASN A 66 7.91 5.72 0.23
CA ASN A 66 6.98 6.35 -0.72
C ASN A 66 7.57 7.61 -1.36
N GLY A 67 8.18 8.46 -0.53
CA GLY A 67 8.84 9.70 -0.97
C GLY A 67 9.96 9.43 -1.95
N SER A 68 10.91 8.58 -1.59
CA SER A 68 12.09 8.31 -2.42
C SER A 68 11.73 7.59 -3.73
N VAL A 69 10.86 6.58 -3.68
CA VAL A 69 10.47 5.82 -4.88
C VAL A 69 9.71 6.71 -5.87
N PHE A 70 8.59 7.28 -5.45
CA PHE A 70 7.75 8.09 -6.35
C PHE A 70 8.30 9.49 -6.58
N GLY A 71 9.06 10.05 -5.64
CA GLY A 71 9.73 11.33 -5.83
C GLY A 71 10.74 11.27 -6.96
N ILE A 72 11.59 10.24 -7.03
CA ILE A 72 12.55 10.06 -8.12
C ILE A 72 11.83 9.84 -9.45
N GLN A 73 10.75 9.03 -9.44
CA GLN A 73 9.97 8.78 -10.66
C GLN A 73 9.26 10.04 -11.18
N ASN A 74 8.65 10.82 -10.29
CA ASN A 74 7.99 12.08 -10.68
C ASN A 74 8.99 13.16 -11.15
N ALA A 75 10.22 13.13 -10.63
CA ALA A 75 11.30 14.02 -11.05
C ALA A 75 12.05 13.55 -12.29
N PHE A 76 11.68 12.41 -12.88
CA PHE A 76 12.34 11.85 -14.07
C PHE A 76 12.38 12.83 -15.25
N GLY A 77 11.40 13.73 -15.40
CA GLY A 77 11.40 14.75 -16.43
C GLY A 77 12.64 15.63 -16.45
N ILE A 78 13.25 15.90 -15.29
CA ILE A 78 14.50 16.66 -15.16
C ILE A 78 15.71 15.81 -15.59
N LEU A 79 15.72 14.54 -15.15
CA LEU A 79 16.74 13.58 -15.58
C LEU A 79 16.66 13.34 -17.09
N PHE A 80 15.46 13.29 -17.66
CA PHE A 80 15.22 13.14 -19.09
C PHE A 80 15.91 14.25 -19.92
N VAL A 81 15.74 15.51 -19.52
CA VAL A 81 16.40 16.63 -20.19
C VAL A 81 17.92 16.51 -20.12
N SER A 82 18.46 16.06 -18.99
CA SER A 82 19.91 15.86 -18.83
C SER A 82 20.43 14.67 -19.62
N LEU A 83 19.64 13.59 -19.71
CA LEU A 83 19.95 12.42 -20.54
C LEU A 83 20.02 12.79 -22.03
N LEU A 84 19.08 13.63 -22.50
CA LEU A 84 19.11 14.13 -23.88
C LEU A 84 20.35 14.98 -24.16
N LYS A 85 20.80 15.78 -23.20
CA LYS A 85 22.04 16.59 -23.36
C LYS A 85 23.30 15.74 -23.36
N GLU A 86 23.33 14.65 -22.56
CA GLU A 86 24.52 13.80 -22.43
C GLU A 86 24.64 12.79 -23.57
N PHE A 87 23.53 12.24 -24.05
CA PHE A 87 23.53 11.14 -25.02
C PHE A 87 23.11 11.55 -26.44
N GLY A 88 22.68 12.79 -26.66
CA GLY A 88 22.04 13.15 -27.89
C GLY A 88 22.55 14.41 -28.62
N SER A 89 22.45 14.35 -29.94
CA SER A 89 22.36 15.50 -30.81
C SER A 89 20.91 16.01 -30.77
N GLU A 90 20.70 17.33 -30.65
CA GLU A 90 19.37 17.96 -30.47
C GLU A 90 18.36 17.71 -31.62
N SER A 91 18.81 17.10 -32.72
CA SER A 91 18.04 16.88 -33.96
C SER A 91 17.42 15.49 -34.11
N ASP A 92 17.60 14.56 -33.16
CA ASP A 92 17.14 13.19 -33.32
C ASP A 92 15.80 12.97 -32.55
N GLU A 93 14.68 13.03 -33.28
CA GLU A 93 13.34 12.74 -32.72
C GLU A 93 13.23 11.31 -32.15
N ASP A 94 13.93 10.35 -32.76
CA ASP A 94 14.00 8.96 -32.31
C ASP A 94 14.66 8.86 -30.94
N LEU A 95 15.65 9.68 -30.65
CA LEU A 95 16.35 9.68 -29.38
C LEU A 95 15.45 10.19 -28.26
N ARG A 96 14.63 11.22 -28.51
CA ARG A 96 13.65 11.73 -27.54
C ARG A 96 12.65 10.63 -27.15
N PHE A 97 12.12 9.95 -28.16
CA PHE A 97 11.19 8.83 -27.96
C PHE A 97 11.84 7.69 -27.15
N LYS A 98 13.03 7.27 -27.53
CA LYS A 98 13.81 6.25 -26.82
C LYS A 98 14.07 6.65 -25.36
N THR A 99 14.52 7.89 -25.12
CA THR A 99 14.80 8.36 -23.76
C THR A 99 13.54 8.45 -22.88
N ALA A 100 12.41 8.85 -23.46
CA ALA A 100 11.13 8.88 -22.75
C ALA A 100 10.70 7.48 -22.27
N TRP A 101 10.99 6.46 -23.05
CA TRP A 101 10.69 5.07 -22.67
C TRP A 101 11.44 4.59 -21.42
N VAL A 102 12.61 5.15 -21.11
CA VAL A 102 13.37 4.79 -19.89
C VAL A 102 12.51 5.05 -18.63
N GLY A 103 11.91 6.23 -18.53
CA GLY A 103 11.07 6.60 -17.39
C GLY A 103 9.73 5.84 -17.37
N SER A 104 9.08 5.74 -18.53
CA SER A 104 7.79 5.02 -18.64
C SER A 104 7.95 3.54 -18.34
N LEU A 105 9.02 2.91 -18.81
CA LEU A 105 9.33 1.52 -18.49
C LEU A 105 9.56 1.33 -16.99
N SER A 106 10.34 2.23 -16.38
CA SER A 106 10.60 2.17 -14.94
C SER A 106 9.30 2.26 -14.13
N MET A 107 8.43 3.22 -14.44
CA MET A 107 7.13 3.36 -13.77
C MET A 107 6.24 2.13 -13.96
N GLY A 108 6.13 1.63 -15.19
CA GLY A 108 5.36 0.42 -15.50
C GLY A 108 5.87 -0.81 -14.77
N MET A 109 7.20 -1.00 -14.71
CA MET A 109 7.82 -2.15 -14.07
C MET A 109 7.67 -2.15 -12.55
N ILE A 110 7.64 -0.97 -11.88
CA ILE A 110 7.35 -0.90 -10.44
C ILE A 110 6.01 -1.59 -10.12
N PHE A 111 4.99 -1.33 -10.91
CA PHE A 111 3.67 -1.94 -10.71
C PHE A 111 3.58 -3.36 -11.25
N PHE A 112 4.24 -3.65 -12.38
CA PHE A 112 4.24 -4.97 -13.00
C PHE A 112 4.82 -6.06 -12.10
N PHE A 113 5.88 -5.78 -11.35
CA PHE A 113 6.47 -6.74 -10.42
C PHE A 113 5.66 -6.97 -9.14
N SER A 114 4.67 -6.13 -8.84
CA SER A 114 3.92 -6.20 -7.58
C SER A 114 3.29 -7.56 -7.25
N PRO A 115 2.71 -8.33 -8.18
CA PRO A 115 2.20 -9.67 -7.86
C PRO A 115 3.30 -10.64 -7.38
N ILE A 116 4.49 -10.52 -7.96
CA ILE A 116 5.66 -11.33 -7.57
C ILE A 116 6.13 -10.90 -6.19
N VAL A 117 6.22 -9.59 -5.96
CA VAL A 117 6.61 -9.01 -4.66
C VAL A 117 5.67 -9.44 -3.55
N SER A 118 4.37 -9.55 -3.81
CA SER A 118 3.40 -9.99 -2.81
C SER A 118 3.69 -11.40 -2.31
N VAL A 119 4.06 -12.30 -3.23
CA VAL A 119 4.48 -13.66 -2.89
C VAL A 119 5.74 -13.66 -2.04
N PHE A 120 6.75 -12.88 -2.43
CA PHE A 120 7.97 -12.75 -1.64
C PHE A 120 7.71 -12.16 -0.25
N THR A 121 6.81 -11.20 -0.15
CA THR A 121 6.40 -10.61 1.13
C THR A 121 5.74 -11.64 2.06
N ASP A 122 4.90 -12.51 1.51
CA ASP A 122 4.23 -13.56 2.28
C ASP A 122 5.21 -14.69 2.69
N LEU A 123 6.18 -15.04 1.83
CA LEU A 123 7.15 -16.10 2.10
C LEU A 123 8.26 -15.65 3.07
N PHE A 124 8.86 -14.50 2.80
CA PHE A 124 10.05 -14.02 3.52
C PHE A 124 9.73 -12.95 4.58
N GLY A 125 8.55 -12.35 4.48
CA GLY A 125 8.11 -11.25 5.35
C GLY A 125 8.51 -9.87 4.81
N CYS A 126 7.81 -8.83 5.30
CA CYS A 126 7.97 -7.45 4.83
C CYS A 126 9.41 -6.92 4.97
N ARG A 127 10.10 -7.24 6.07
CA ARG A 127 11.45 -6.74 6.36
C ARG A 127 12.48 -7.20 5.33
N ILE A 128 12.56 -8.51 5.08
CA ILE A 128 13.56 -9.09 4.16
C ILE A 128 13.28 -8.63 2.74
N THR A 129 12.01 -8.63 2.33
CA THR A 129 11.59 -8.20 1.01
C THR A 129 11.92 -6.73 0.77
N ALA A 130 11.61 -5.84 1.73
CA ALA A 130 11.88 -4.41 1.61
C ALA A 130 13.39 -4.08 1.58
N VAL A 131 14.18 -4.69 2.47
CA VAL A 131 15.64 -4.48 2.51
C VAL A 131 16.30 -5.01 1.25
N GLY A 132 15.93 -6.21 0.80
CA GLY A 132 16.43 -6.79 -0.45
C GLY A 132 16.06 -5.96 -1.67
N GLY A 133 14.81 -5.47 -1.71
CA GLY A 133 14.35 -4.55 -2.76
C GLY A 133 15.13 -3.24 -2.80
N ALA A 134 15.31 -2.61 -1.65
CA ALA A 134 16.09 -1.38 -1.54
C ALA A 134 17.56 -1.57 -1.95
N ALA A 135 18.17 -2.72 -1.62
CA ALA A 135 19.52 -3.07 -2.07
C ALA A 135 19.59 -3.22 -3.59
N VAL A 136 18.62 -3.89 -4.22
CA VAL A 136 18.52 -4.02 -5.68
C VAL A 136 18.32 -2.63 -6.33
N ALA A 137 17.45 -1.80 -5.77
CA ALA A 137 17.25 -0.43 -6.26
C ALA A 137 18.53 0.42 -6.15
N PHE A 138 19.26 0.29 -5.05
CA PHE A 138 20.56 0.94 -4.85
C PHE A 138 21.56 0.54 -5.95
N VAL A 139 21.73 -0.77 -6.18
CA VAL A 139 22.65 -1.28 -7.21
C VAL A 139 22.20 -0.85 -8.61
N GLY A 140 20.90 -0.88 -8.91
CA GLY A 140 20.36 -0.45 -10.19
C GLY A 140 20.62 1.04 -10.47
N LEU A 141 20.38 1.90 -9.49
CA LEU A 141 20.59 3.34 -9.64
C LEU A 141 22.07 3.72 -9.63
N LEU A 142 22.87 3.08 -8.79
CA LEU A 142 24.32 3.24 -8.79
C LEU A 142 24.92 2.74 -10.12
N GLY A 143 24.49 1.59 -10.61
CA GLY A 143 24.89 1.05 -11.92
C GLY A 143 24.56 2.01 -13.07
N SER A 144 23.40 2.67 -13.01
CA SER A 144 22.99 3.68 -13.99
C SER A 144 23.96 4.87 -14.06
N SER A 145 24.69 5.17 -12.97
CA SER A 145 25.67 6.26 -12.93
C SER A 145 26.95 5.98 -13.75
N PHE A 146 27.22 4.73 -14.09
CA PHE A 146 28.38 4.31 -14.86
C PHE A 146 28.06 4.06 -16.34
N VAL A 147 26.80 4.09 -16.69
CA VAL A 147 26.32 3.83 -18.06
C VAL A 147 26.59 5.05 -18.96
N LYS A 148 27.11 4.77 -20.16
CA LYS A 148 27.43 5.80 -21.18
C LYS A 148 26.54 5.74 -22.43
N SER A 149 25.48 4.92 -22.40
CA SER A 149 24.56 4.79 -23.54
C SER A 149 23.14 4.42 -23.04
N LEU A 150 22.12 4.65 -23.87
CA LEU A 150 20.73 4.39 -23.51
C LEU A 150 20.39 2.91 -23.34
N GLY A 151 21.04 2.01 -24.12
CA GLY A 151 20.74 0.56 -24.05
C GLY A 151 20.87 -0.03 -22.65
N PRO A 152 22.05 0.01 -22.03
CA PRO A 152 22.25 -0.44 -20.65
C PRO A 152 21.40 0.33 -19.61
N LEU A 153 21.03 1.60 -19.90
CA LEU A 153 20.19 2.40 -19.01
C LEU A 153 18.75 1.85 -18.91
N TYR A 154 18.21 1.30 -20.00
CA TYR A 154 16.92 0.58 -19.95
C TYR A 154 16.97 -0.57 -18.95
N PHE A 155 18.08 -1.30 -18.92
CA PHE A 155 18.23 -2.41 -18.01
C PHE A 155 18.44 -1.95 -16.57
N THR A 156 19.40 -1.06 -16.34
CA THR A 156 19.80 -0.64 -14.98
C THR A 156 18.74 0.22 -14.31
N TYR A 157 18.24 1.26 -15.00
CA TYR A 157 17.22 2.16 -14.47
C TYR A 157 15.79 1.63 -14.73
N GLY A 158 15.51 1.19 -15.95
CA GLY A 158 14.17 0.76 -16.35
C GLY A 158 13.73 -0.54 -15.70
N ILE A 159 14.62 -1.52 -15.50
CA ILE A 159 14.26 -2.84 -14.96
C ILE A 159 14.80 -3.02 -13.55
N VAL A 160 16.11 -2.96 -13.33
CA VAL A 160 16.72 -3.32 -12.03
C VAL A 160 16.31 -2.36 -10.93
N PHE A 161 16.44 -1.05 -11.16
CA PHE A 161 15.99 -0.04 -10.19
C PHE A 161 14.49 -0.14 -9.94
N ALA A 162 13.67 -0.26 -10.99
CA ALA A 162 12.21 -0.37 -10.86
C ALA A 162 11.78 -1.63 -10.11
N CYS A 163 12.41 -2.78 -10.41
CA CYS A 163 12.19 -4.02 -9.67
C CYS A 163 12.49 -3.83 -8.17
N GLY A 164 13.67 -3.28 -7.86
CA GLY A 164 14.04 -2.98 -6.47
C GLY A 164 13.06 -2.04 -5.78
N CYS A 165 12.58 -0.98 -6.46
CA CYS A 165 11.57 -0.07 -5.95
C CYS A 165 10.24 -0.79 -5.66
N SER A 166 9.80 -1.69 -6.54
CA SER A 166 8.60 -2.51 -6.32
C SER A 166 8.72 -3.35 -5.06
N PHE A 167 9.87 -4.04 -4.89
CA PHE A 167 10.16 -4.88 -3.72
C PHE A 167 10.30 -4.08 -2.40
N ALA A 168 10.61 -2.80 -2.46
CA ALA A 168 10.63 -1.92 -1.30
C ALA A 168 9.26 -1.31 -1.00
N TYR A 169 8.54 -0.87 -2.04
CA TYR A 169 7.30 -0.12 -1.92
C TYR A 169 6.13 -0.94 -1.38
N GLN A 170 5.86 -2.10 -1.96
CA GLN A 170 4.69 -2.88 -1.59
C GLN A 170 4.73 -3.37 -0.13
N PRO A 171 5.84 -3.94 0.41
CA PRO A 171 5.92 -4.28 1.82
C PRO A 171 5.73 -3.09 2.75
N SER A 172 6.10 -1.86 2.33
CA SER A 172 5.91 -0.64 3.11
C SER A 172 4.44 -0.29 3.34
N LEU A 173 3.56 -0.66 2.42
CA LEU A 173 2.11 -0.50 2.58
C LEU A 173 1.51 -1.60 3.46
N VAL A 174 1.97 -2.83 3.26
CA VAL A 174 1.44 -4.01 3.98
C VAL A 174 1.80 -3.96 5.45
N ILE A 175 3.02 -3.55 5.80
CA ILE A 175 3.50 -3.50 7.19
C ILE A 175 2.68 -2.55 8.07
N LEU A 176 2.09 -1.50 7.51
CA LEU A 176 1.27 -0.56 8.27
C LEU A 176 0.05 -1.23 8.92
N GLY A 177 -0.56 -2.20 8.25
CA GLY A 177 -1.68 -2.98 8.79
C GLY A 177 -1.30 -3.91 9.94
N HIS A 178 -0.01 -4.17 10.19
CA HIS A 178 0.48 -4.91 11.36
C HIS A 178 0.49 -4.04 12.63
N TYR A 179 0.54 -2.71 12.48
CA TYR A 179 0.65 -1.77 13.59
C TYR A 179 -0.60 -0.94 13.82
N PHE A 180 -1.41 -0.72 12.77
CA PHE A 180 -2.56 0.17 12.80
C PHE A 180 -3.80 -0.49 12.17
N LYS A 181 -4.93 -0.45 12.87
CA LYS A 181 -6.26 -0.85 12.39
C LYS A 181 -7.22 0.35 12.43
N ARG A 182 -7.28 1.03 13.58
CA ARG A 182 -8.19 2.18 13.80
C ARG A 182 -7.73 3.45 13.10
N ARG A 183 -6.39 3.66 12.98
CA ARG A 183 -5.78 4.86 12.41
C ARG A 183 -5.11 4.59 11.06
N LEU A 184 -5.47 3.49 10.41
CA LEU A 184 -4.79 3.03 9.19
C LEU A 184 -4.94 4.05 8.03
N GLY A 185 -6.09 4.69 7.89
CA GLY A 185 -6.33 5.71 6.87
C GLY A 185 -5.43 6.94 7.06
N LEU A 186 -5.36 7.48 8.28
CA LEU A 186 -4.49 8.61 8.60
C LEU A 186 -3.01 8.26 8.38
N VAL A 187 -2.59 7.10 8.91
CA VAL A 187 -1.19 6.65 8.79
C VAL A 187 -0.81 6.45 7.32
N ASN A 188 -1.67 5.81 6.53
CA ASN A 188 -1.45 5.65 5.10
C ASN A 188 -1.47 6.99 4.36
N GLY A 189 -2.32 7.93 4.79
CA GLY A 189 -2.32 9.31 4.30
C GLY A 189 -0.98 10.02 4.53
N ILE A 190 -0.39 9.92 5.72
CA ILE A 190 0.93 10.50 6.04
C ILE A 190 2.03 9.82 5.20
N VAL A 191 2.02 8.49 5.13
CA VAL A 191 2.99 7.72 4.35
C VAL A 191 2.97 8.11 2.87
N THR A 192 1.79 8.16 2.28
CA THR A 192 1.66 8.53 0.87
C THR A 192 1.92 10.01 0.62
N ALA A 193 1.63 10.92 1.58
CA ALA A 193 1.98 12.33 1.49
C ALA A 193 3.51 12.55 1.38
N GLY A 194 4.32 11.60 1.82
CA GLY A 194 5.77 11.61 1.60
C GLY A 194 6.14 11.81 0.13
N SER A 195 5.42 11.14 -0.80
CA SER A 195 5.66 11.33 -2.23
C SER A 195 5.42 12.77 -2.70
N SER A 196 4.42 13.46 -2.15
CA SER A 196 4.15 14.87 -2.47
C SER A 196 5.28 15.79 -1.99
N VAL A 197 5.79 15.57 -0.78
CA VAL A 197 6.92 16.34 -0.23
C VAL A 197 8.16 16.17 -1.12
N PHE A 198 8.48 14.94 -1.50
CA PHE A 198 9.63 14.67 -2.37
C PHE A 198 9.42 15.18 -3.80
N THR A 199 8.21 15.11 -4.35
CA THR A 199 7.88 15.66 -5.67
C THR A 199 8.08 17.18 -5.72
N ILE A 200 7.87 17.87 -4.62
CA ILE A 200 8.11 19.32 -4.53
C ILE A 200 9.59 19.63 -4.34
N THR A 201 10.31 18.89 -3.48
CA THR A 201 11.69 19.22 -3.07
C THR A 201 12.76 18.67 -4.02
N LEU A 202 12.58 17.45 -4.55
CA LEU A 202 13.57 16.80 -5.42
C LEU A 202 13.89 17.56 -6.70
N PRO A 203 12.94 18.19 -7.43
CA PRO A 203 13.24 18.94 -8.63
C PRO A 203 14.26 20.06 -8.40
N TYR A 204 14.15 20.81 -7.32
CA TYR A 204 15.09 21.88 -6.98
C TYR A 204 16.47 21.31 -6.67
N MET A 205 16.54 20.24 -5.88
CA MET A 205 17.78 19.55 -5.54
C MET A 205 18.46 18.99 -6.82
N LEU A 206 17.70 18.29 -7.67
CA LEU A 206 18.21 17.71 -8.91
C LEU A 206 18.73 18.76 -9.88
N THR A 207 17.99 19.86 -10.07
CA THR A 207 18.42 20.95 -10.95
C THR A 207 19.73 21.57 -10.45
N GLY A 208 19.88 21.76 -9.15
CA GLY A 208 21.13 22.24 -8.54
C GLY A 208 22.29 21.27 -8.71
N LEU A 209 22.08 19.98 -8.45
CA LEU A 209 23.08 18.92 -8.60
C LEU A 209 23.52 18.74 -10.07
N LEU A 210 22.56 18.70 -10.99
CA LEU A 210 22.86 18.53 -12.42
C LEU A 210 23.71 19.68 -12.98
N LYS A 211 23.46 20.90 -12.49
CA LYS A 211 24.28 22.08 -12.88
C LYS A 211 25.68 22.07 -12.26
N SER A 212 25.83 21.57 -11.03
CA SER A 212 27.08 21.62 -10.28
C SER A 212 28.00 20.43 -10.52
N VAL A 213 27.46 19.21 -10.54
CA VAL A 213 28.25 17.96 -10.54
C VAL A 213 27.94 17.01 -11.72
N GLY A 214 26.95 17.33 -12.55
CA GLY A 214 26.56 16.53 -13.71
C GLY A 214 25.73 15.30 -13.40
N LEU A 215 25.31 14.57 -14.47
CA LEU A 215 24.35 13.48 -14.40
C LEU A 215 24.84 12.28 -13.57
N ALA A 216 26.08 11.82 -13.82
CA ALA A 216 26.61 10.63 -13.15
C ALA A 216 26.68 10.79 -11.63
N TYR A 217 27.16 11.93 -11.14
CA TYR A 217 27.20 12.22 -9.70
C TYR A 217 25.80 12.42 -9.10
N THR A 218 24.88 13.04 -9.85
CA THR A 218 23.48 13.18 -9.42
C THR A 218 22.85 11.80 -9.21
N LEU A 219 23.04 10.84 -10.11
CA LEU A 219 22.55 9.47 -9.93
C LEU A 219 23.19 8.76 -8.73
N ARG A 220 24.48 9.03 -8.43
CA ARG A 220 25.13 8.53 -7.21
C ARG A 220 24.53 9.14 -5.95
N VAL A 221 24.21 10.42 -5.94
CA VAL A 221 23.51 11.06 -4.81
C VAL A 221 22.12 10.45 -4.62
N LEU A 222 21.38 10.23 -5.71
CA LEU A 222 20.08 9.55 -5.63
C LEU A 222 20.20 8.10 -5.13
N SER A 223 21.30 7.41 -5.41
CA SER A 223 21.53 6.06 -4.86
C SER A 223 21.67 6.07 -3.33
N ILE A 224 22.14 7.17 -2.73
CA ILE A 224 22.16 7.32 -1.26
C ILE A 224 20.75 7.28 -0.68
N PHE A 225 19.75 7.84 -1.37
CA PHE A 225 18.35 7.74 -0.94
C PHE A 225 17.88 6.28 -0.87
N MET A 226 18.33 5.44 -1.82
CA MET A 226 18.03 4.01 -1.81
C MET A 226 18.79 3.28 -0.70
N PHE A 227 20.02 3.71 -0.38
CA PHE A 227 20.75 3.18 0.76
C PHE A 227 20.04 3.53 2.08
N LEU A 228 19.59 4.77 2.25
CA LEU A 228 18.78 5.17 3.41
C LEU A 228 17.46 4.39 3.47
N LEU A 229 16.86 4.09 2.31
CA LEU A 229 15.69 3.24 2.23
C LEU A 229 15.97 1.80 2.73
N MET A 230 17.14 1.27 2.42
CA MET A 230 17.56 -0.04 2.95
C MET A 230 17.65 -0.03 4.48
N LEU A 231 18.22 1.03 5.07
CA LEU A 231 18.28 1.21 6.52
C LEU A 231 16.85 1.38 7.11
N ALA A 232 15.99 2.15 6.45
CA ALA A 232 14.59 2.30 6.85
C ALA A 232 13.84 0.96 6.83
N GLY A 233 14.06 0.11 5.83
CA GLY A 233 13.47 -1.23 5.74
C GLY A 233 13.84 -2.16 6.91
N LEU A 234 15.00 -1.94 7.56
CA LEU A 234 15.39 -2.70 8.76
C LEU A 234 14.44 -2.47 9.94
N THR A 235 13.73 -1.37 9.98
CA THR A 235 12.75 -1.05 11.04
C THR A 235 11.46 -1.88 10.94
N TYR A 236 11.18 -2.53 9.80
CA TYR A 236 9.96 -3.31 9.56
C TYR A 236 9.97 -4.62 10.36
N LYS A 237 9.49 -4.56 11.59
CA LYS A 237 9.35 -5.75 12.46
C LYS A 237 7.97 -6.35 12.24
N PRO A 238 7.83 -7.56 11.65
CA PRO A 238 6.52 -8.18 11.46
C PRO A 238 5.94 -8.57 12.83
N LEU A 239 4.68 -8.22 13.07
CA LEU A 239 3.93 -8.57 14.29
C LEU A 239 2.94 -9.73 14.05
N LEU A 240 2.47 -9.89 12.80
CA LEU A 240 1.62 -11.01 12.45
C LEU A 240 2.45 -12.30 12.43
N PRO A 241 1.98 -13.35 13.13
CA PRO A 241 2.61 -14.66 13.02
C PRO A 241 2.52 -15.12 11.56
N LYS A 242 3.62 -15.71 11.05
CA LYS A 242 3.60 -16.30 9.70
C LYS A 242 2.43 -17.28 9.64
N PRO A 243 1.62 -17.28 8.57
CA PRO A 243 0.60 -18.29 8.42
C PRO A 243 1.27 -19.65 8.54
N VAL A 244 0.84 -20.42 9.53
CA VAL A 244 1.35 -21.77 9.75
C VAL A 244 0.91 -22.58 8.54
N SER A 245 1.78 -22.65 7.54
CA SER A 245 1.64 -23.67 6.51
C SER A 245 1.78 -25.00 7.26
N SER A 246 0.68 -25.71 7.39
CA SER A 246 0.65 -27.08 7.88
C SER A 246 1.48 -27.94 6.92
N SER A 247 2.80 -27.84 7.05
CA SER A 247 3.77 -28.65 6.29
C SER A 247 4.05 -29.96 7.02
N LYS A 248 3.08 -30.86 6.97
CA LYS A 248 3.35 -32.29 7.02
C LYS A 248 3.20 -32.82 5.59
N SER A 249 4.13 -32.52 4.72
CA SER A 249 4.38 -33.28 3.49
C SER A 249 5.70 -32.82 2.89
N GLY A 250 6.66 -33.73 2.83
CA GLY A 250 8.02 -33.52 2.35
C GLY A 250 8.16 -33.35 0.83
N SER A 251 7.51 -32.36 0.26
CA SER A 251 7.71 -31.99 -1.15
C SER A 251 8.55 -30.72 -1.24
N ARG A 252 9.71 -30.83 -1.85
CA ARG A 252 10.72 -29.76 -2.02
C ARG A 252 10.32 -28.60 -2.94
N CYS A 253 9.17 -28.66 -3.61
CA CYS A 253 8.65 -27.55 -4.40
C CYS A 253 7.22 -27.23 -3.99
N PRO A 254 6.93 -26.02 -3.44
CA PRO A 254 5.55 -25.59 -3.22
C PRO A 254 4.86 -25.47 -4.59
N SER A 255 3.73 -26.16 -4.75
CA SER A 255 2.90 -26.04 -5.95
C SER A 255 2.50 -24.58 -6.16
N LEU A 256 2.56 -24.07 -7.40
CA LEU A 256 2.17 -22.67 -7.75
C LEU A 256 0.80 -22.27 -7.18
N LYS A 257 -0.13 -23.22 -7.06
CA LYS A 257 -1.46 -23.01 -6.45
C LYS A 257 -1.40 -22.75 -4.93
N ARG A 258 -0.30 -23.11 -4.24
CA ARG A 258 -0.08 -22.82 -2.82
C ARG A 258 0.58 -21.45 -2.64
N VAL A 259 1.30 -20.97 -3.65
CA VAL A 259 2.05 -19.72 -3.63
C VAL A 259 1.12 -18.53 -3.89
N PHE A 260 0.17 -18.68 -4.83
CA PHE A 260 -0.85 -17.68 -5.12
C PHE A 260 -2.17 -18.05 -4.44
N ASN A 261 -2.61 -17.24 -3.49
CA ASN A 261 -3.88 -17.44 -2.80
C ASN A 261 -5.06 -17.00 -3.69
N MET A 262 -5.51 -17.91 -4.55
CA MET A 262 -6.63 -17.64 -5.47
C MET A 262 -7.98 -17.49 -4.75
N ASN A 263 -8.07 -17.79 -3.44
CA ASN A 263 -9.30 -17.61 -2.69
C ASN A 263 -9.73 -16.14 -2.57
N ILE A 264 -8.78 -15.20 -2.67
CA ILE A 264 -9.05 -13.76 -2.70
C ILE A 264 -10.02 -13.41 -3.83
N TRP A 265 -9.88 -14.06 -4.99
CA TRP A 265 -10.75 -13.86 -6.16
C TRP A 265 -12.16 -14.43 -6.01
N ARG A 266 -12.46 -15.21 -4.96
CA ARG A 266 -13.82 -15.65 -4.65
C ARG A 266 -14.69 -14.51 -4.11
N SER A 267 -14.10 -13.51 -3.46
CA SER A 267 -14.83 -12.32 -3.02
C SER A 267 -15.27 -11.49 -4.21
N LEU A 268 -16.59 -11.34 -4.37
CA LEU A 268 -17.15 -10.52 -5.45
C LEU A 268 -16.81 -9.04 -5.26
N GLY A 269 -16.82 -8.56 -4.01
CA GLY A 269 -16.41 -7.19 -3.68
C GLY A 269 -14.98 -6.89 -4.11
N TYR A 270 -14.05 -7.81 -3.82
CA TYR A 270 -12.65 -7.67 -4.24
C TYR A 270 -12.52 -7.69 -5.79
N ARG A 271 -13.23 -8.57 -6.48
CA ARG A 271 -13.20 -8.61 -7.97
C ARG A 271 -13.65 -7.29 -8.58
N ILE A 272 -14.76 -6.73 -8.12
CA ILE A 272 -15.25 -5.45 -8.61
C ILE A 272 -14.21 -4.36 -8.36
N TRP A 273 -13.59 -4.33 -7.20
CA TRP A 273 -12.56 -3.37 -6.83
C TRP A 273 -11.29 -3.53 -7.70
N ALA A 274 -10.81 -4.76 -7.86
CA ALA A 274 -9.60 -5.08 -8.62
C ALA A 274 -9.71 -4.79 -10.12
N PHE A 275 -10.92 -4.82 -10.70
CA PHE A 275 -11.15 -4.45 -12.10
C PHE A 275 -11.60 -2.98 -12.27
N GLY A 276 -12.35 -2.44 -11.30
CA GLY A 276 -12.86 -1.07 -11.37
C GLY A 276 -11.76 -0.01 -11.28
N ILE A 277 -10.75 -0.22 -10.44
CA ILE A 277 -9.62 0.72 -10.33
C ILE A 277 -8.77 0.76 -11.61
N PRO A 278 -8.27 -0.35 -12.17
CA PRO A 278 -7.54 -0.31 -13.43
C PRO A 278 -8.36 0.27 -14.58
N ALA A 279 -9.67 0.00 -14.64
CA ALA A 279 -10.55 0.61 -15.63
C ALA A 279 -10.56 2.14 -15.51
N ALA A 280 -10.63 2.68 -14.29
CA ALA A 280 -10.56 4.13 -14.06
C ALA A 280 -9.21 4.74 -14.47
N LEU A 281 -8.13 4.00 -14.33
CA LEU A 281 -6.77 4.52 -14.54
C LEU A 281 -6.39 4.74 -16.01
N TYR A 282 -7.14 4.20 -16.96
CA TYR A 282 -6.88 4.46 -18.39
C TYR A 282 -6.97 5.96 -18.75
N GLY A 283 -7.84 6.72 -18.07
CA GLY A 283 -7.98 8.15 -18.27
C GLY A 283 -7.28 9.01 -17.21
N TYR A 284 -7.06 8.45 -16.03
CA TYR A 284 -6.59 9.17 -14.84
C TYR A 284 -5.26 9.92 -15.04
N PHE A 285 -4.28 9.31 -15.71
CA PHE A 285 -2.96 9.91 -15.90
C PHE A 285 -2.87 10.91 -17.05
N VAL A 286 -3.83 10.92 -17.95
CA VAL A 286 -3.82 11.78 -19.14
C VAL A 286 -3.68 13.26 -18.80
N PRO A 287 -4.48 13.83 -17.85
CA PRO A 287 -4.33 15.22 -17.44
C PRO A 287 -2.94 15.53 -16.88
N TYR A 288 -2.38 14.66 -16.05
CA TYR A 288 -1.08 14.90 -15.42
C TYR A 288 0.08 14.97 -16.42
N VAL A 289 0.00 14.21 -17.50
CA VAL A 289 1.05 14.18 -18.54
C VAL A 289 0.87 15.27 -19.57
N HIS A 290 -0.35 15.53 -20.02
CA HIS A 290 -0.61 16.37 -21.18
C HIS A 290 -1.07 17.80 -20.83
N LEU A 291 -1.37 18.10 -19.56
CA LEU A 291 -1.83 19.43 -19.12
C LEU A 291 -0.86 20.55 -19.50
N MET A 292 0.44 20.32 -19.32
CA MET A 292 1.47 21.33 -19.60
C MET A 292 1.49 21.76 -21.08
N LYS A 293 1.38 20.77 -21.97
CA LYS A 293 1.34 21.05 -23.43
C LYS A 293 0.04 21.72 -23.84
N HIS A 294 -1.10 21.30 -23.28
CA HIS A 294 -2.38 21.94 -23.53
C HIS A 294 -2.38 23.41 -23.12
N VAL A 295 -1.82 23.71 -21.94
CA VAL A 295 -1.68 25.11 -21.46
C VAL A 295 -0.78 25.93 -22.37
N GLU A 296 0.33 25.36 -22.84
CA GLU A 296 1.25 26.03 -23.76
C GLU A 296 0.57 26.34 -25.11
N GLU A 297 -0.22 25.41 -25.64
CA GLU A 297 -0.96 25.60 -26.89
C GLU A 297 -2.10 26.63 -26.76
N ARG A 298 -2.77 26.71 -25.59
CA ARG A 298 -3.97 27.56 -25.42
C ARG A 298 -3.68 28.93 -24.84
N PHE A 299 -2.74 29.04 -23.89
CA PHE A 299 -2.42 30.26 -23.17
C PHE A 299 -1.07 30.87 -23.57
N GLY A 300 -0.32 30.20 -24.47
CA GLY A 300 1.00 30.64 -24.94
C GLY A 300 2.15 30.22 -24.03
N GLN A 301 3.38 30.42 -24.54
CA GLN A 301 4.61 29.99 -23.86
C GLN A 301 4.92 30.73 -22.56
N ASN A 302 4.33 31.93 -22.37
CA ASN A 302 4.56 32.75 -21.17
C ASN A 302 3.63 32.40 -19.99
N ALA A 303 2.72 31.44 -20.15
CA ALA A 303 1.87 30.99 -19.06
C ALA A 303 2.67 30.20 -18.03
N ASN A 304 2.47 30.49 -16.74
CA ASN A 304 3.13 29.81 -15.62
C ASN A 304 2.58 28.38 -15.43
N LYS A 305 2.80 27.52 -16.42
CA LYS A 305 2.31 26.15 -16.46
C LYS A 305 2.75 25.30 -15.26
N GLU A 306 3.94 25.60 -14.70
CA GLU A 306 4.49 24.89 -13.54
C GLU A 306 3.66 25.09 -12.27
N VAL A 307 2.97 26.23 -12.16
CA VAL A 307 2.06 26.51 -11.03
C VAL A 307 0.93 25.49 -10.97
N LEU A 308 0.40 25.04 -12.08
CA LEU A 308 -0.70 24.07 -12.13
C LEU A 308 -0.30 22.72 -11.56
N LEU A 309 0.86 22.20 -11.93
CA LEU A 309 1.38 20.93 -11.37
C LEU A 309 1.73 21.08 -9.89
N THR A 310 2.27 22.23 -9.50
CA THR A 310 2.53 22.54 -8.09
C THR A 310 1.23 22.59 -7.28
N CYS A 311 0.18 23.20 -7.81
CA CYS A 311 -1.15 23.20 -7.19
C CYS A 311 -1.70 21.78 -7.00
N ILE A 312 -1.63 20.94 -8.05
CA ILE A 312 -2.05 19.54 -7.98
C ILE A 312 -1.23 18.80 -6.90
N GLY A 313 0.09 18.94 -6.89
CA GLY A 313 0.98 18.28 -5.94
C GLY A 313 0.69 18.66 -4.48
N ILE A 314 0.51 19.95 -4.21
CA ILE A 314 0.19 20.45 -2.86
C ILE A 314 -1.18 19.95 -2.42
N THR A 315 -2.22 20.12 -3.25
CA THR A 315 -3.58 19.70 -2.89
C THR A 315 -3.71 18.19 -2.80
N SER A 316 -2.97 17.41 -3.59
CA SER A 316 -2.89 15.96 -3.43
C SER A 316 -2.29 15.57 -2.07
N GLY A 317 -1.19 16.22 -1.64
CA GLY A 317 -0.63 16.02 -0.31
C GLY A 317 -1.62 16.35 0.83
N VAL A 318 -2.30 17.49 0.73
CA VAL A 318 -3.33 17.92 1.68
C VAL A 318 -4.52 16.96 1.67
N GLY A 319 -4.98 16.53 0.49
CA GLY A 319 -6.05 15.56 0.32
C GLY A 319 -5.77 14.23 1.00
N ARG A 320 -4.54 13.72 0.89
CA ARG A 320 -4.12 12.48 1.57
C ARG A 320 -4.25 12.57 3.08
N LEU A 321 -3.90 13.69 3.67
CA LEU A 321 -4.02 13.92 5.12
C LEU A 321 -5.48 14.07 5.55
N ILE A 322 -6.25 14.91 4.84
CA ILE A 322 -7.66 15.18 5.18
C ILE A 322 -8.50 13.91 5.04
N PHE A 323 -8.47 13.29 3.87
CA PHE A 323 -9.32 12.11 3.61
C PHE A 323 -8.84 10.86 4.34
N GLY A 324 -7.55 10.73 4.62
CA GLY A 324 -7.05 9.70 5.53
C GLY A 324 -7.64 9.84 6.93
N ARG A 325 -7.74 11.09 7.43
CA ARG A 325 -8.37 11.37 8.72
C ARG A 325 -9.89 11.17 8.70
N VAL A 326 -10.55 11.62 7.64
CA VAL A 326 -12.00 11.44 7.46
C VAL A 326 -12.37 9.96 7.40
N ALA A 327 -11.58 9.15 6.69
CA ALA A 327 -11.82 7.72 6.57
C ALA A 327 -11.75 6.95 7.90
N ASP A 328 -10.98 7.45 8.88
CA ASP A 328 -10.83 6.80 10.18
C ASP A 328 -11.79 7.33 11.25
N TYR A 329 -12.15 8.63 11.17
CA TYR A 329 -12.82 9.33 12.27
C TYR A 329 -14.32 9.50 12.12
N VAL A 330 -14.82 9.51 10.87
CA VAL A 330 -16.24 9.75 10.64
C VAL A 330 -16.99 8.42 10.65
N PRO A 331 -17.73 8.10 11.72
CA PRO A 331 -18.49 6.87 11.79
C PRO A 331 -19.56 6.84 10.68
N GLY A 332 -19.64 5.74 9.95
CA GLY A 332 -20.61 5.56 8.86
C GLY A 332 -20.12 5.96 7.48
N VAL A 333 -18.95 6.58 7.33
CA VAL A 333 -18.35 6.82 6.01
C VAL A 333 -17.74 5.54 5.47
N ASN A 334 -18.37 5.02 4.43
CA ASN A 334 -17.80 3.89 3.70
C ASN A 334 -16.64 4.40 2.82
N LYS A 335 -15.43 3.88 3.03
CA LYS A 335 -14.22 4.26 2.28
C LYS A 335 -14.38 4.06 0.78
N VAL A 336 -15.19 3.08 0.37
CA VAL A 336 -15.49 2.85 -1.05
C VAL A 336 -16.22 4.05 -1.66
N PHE A 337 -17.16 4.70 -0.94
CA PHE A 337 -17.81 5.90 -1.46
C PHE A 337 -16.84 7.10 -1.60
N LEU A 338 -15.86 7.22 -0.71
CA LEU A 338 -14.79 8.22 -0.87
C LEU A 338 -13.99 7.95 -2.16
N GLN A 339 -13.69 6.69 -2.46
CA GLN A 339 -13.00 6.32 -3.68
C GLN A 339 -13.84 6.56 -4.93
N VAL A 340 -15.14 6.25 -4.88
CA VAL A 340 -16.09 6.57 -5.95
C VAL A 340 -16.14 8.08 -6.21
N SER A 341 -16.29 8.89 -5.15
CA SER A 341 -16.31 10.34 -5.28
C SER A 341 -15.02 10.88 -5.88
N SER A 342 -13.87 10.29 -5.52
CA SER A 342 -12.58 10.67 -6.09
C SER A 342 -12.54 10.46 -7.60
N PHE A 343 -12.93 9.29 -8.08
CA PHE A 343 -12.94 9.01 -9.51
C PHE A 343 -13.97 9.85 -10.27
N LEU A 344 -15.15 10.08 -9.71
CA LEU A 344 -16.17 10.94 -10.31
C LEU A 344 -15.66 12.37 -10.45
N VAL A 345 -15.07 12.94 -9.39
CA VAL A 345 -14.54 14.31 -9.44
C VAL A 345 -13.35 14.40 -10.40
N ILE A 346 -12.41 13.48 -10.35
CA ILE A 346 -11.25 13.47 -11.25
C ILE A 346 -11.71 13.37 -12.71
N GLY A 347 -12.67 12.49 -13.01
CA GLY A 347 -13.22 12.36 -14.36
C GLY A 347 -13.91 13.63 -14.84
N LEU A 348 -14.76 14.25 -13.99
CA LEU A 348 -15.44 15.50 -14.30
C LEU A 348 -14.44 16.65 -14.48
N MET A 349 -13.44 16.77 -13.60
CA MET A 349 -12.41 17.81 -13.70
C MET A 349 -11.56 17.64 -14.96
N SER A 350 -11.25 16.41 -15.36
CA SER A 350 -10.57 16.14 -16.64
C SER A 350 -11.38 16.68 -17.82
N MET A 351 -12.71 16.45 -17.83
CA MET A 351 -13.61 16.98 -18.87
C MET A 351 -13.76 18.49 -18.81
N MET A 352 -13.56 19.12 -17.64
CA MET A 352 -13.65 20.58 -17.49
C MET A 352 -12.38 21.31 -17.98
N ILE A 353 -11.24 20.64 -18.12
CA ILE A 353 -9.99 21.25 -18.60
C ILE A 353 -10.17 21.97 -19.93
N PRO A 354 -10.73 21.35 -21.00
CA PRO A 354 -10.93 22.04 -22.27
C PRO A 354 -11.91 23.22 -22.23
N LEU A 355 -12.85 23.20 -21.29
CA LEU A 355 -13.86 24.26 -21.12
C LEU A 355 -13.31 25.51 -20.41
N CYS A 356 -12.15 25.42 -19.78
CA CYS A 356 -11.54 26.54 -19.08
C CYS A 356 -10.88 27.50 -20.08
N HIS A 357 -11.51 28.65 -20.31
CA HIS A 357 -10.98 29.73 -21.14
C HIS A 357 -10.12 30.73 -20.35
N VAL A 358 -10.18 30.68 -19.02
CA VAL A 358 -9.46 31.57 -18.11
C VAL A 358 -8.48 30.74 -17.28
N PHE A 359 -7.23 31.22 -17.16
CA PHE A 359 -6.17 30.51 -16.41
C PHE A 359 -6.54 30.26 -14.93
N GLY A 360 -7.26 31.22 -14.29
CA GLY A 360 -7.78 31.06 -12.92
C GLY A 360 -8.78 29.91 -12.78
N GLY A 361 -9.64 29.69 -13.77
CA GLY A 361 -10.55 28.54 -13.81
C GLY A 361 -9.79 27.20 -13.89
N LEU A 362 -8.72 27.16 -14.67
CA LEU A 362 -7.87 25.99 -14.79
C LEU A 362 -7.12 25.68 -13.47
N ILE A 363 -6.69 26.71 -12.72
CA ILE A 363 -6.13 26.54 -11.37
C ILE A 363 -7.16 25.89 -10.44
N ALA A 364 -8.41 26.35 -10.44
CA ALA A 364 -9.46 25.78 -9.59
C ALA A 364 -9.73 24.29 -9.93
N VAL A 365 -9.77 23.96 -11.21
CA VAL A 365 -9.90 22.56 -11.68
C VAL A 365 -8.72 21.70 -11.18
N CYS A 366 -7.50 22.20 -11.29
CA CYS A 366 -6.29 21.51 -10.84
C CYS A 366 -6.26 21.31 -9.31
N LEU A 367 -6.71 22.29 -8.54
CA LEU A 367 -6.80 22.20 -7.07
C LEU A 367 -7.79 21.11 -6.65
N LEU A 368 -8.98 21.06 -7.26
CA LEU A 368 -9.97 20.02 -6.97
C LEU A 368 -9.48 18.63 -7.42
N MET A 369 -8.91 18.55 -8.61
CA MET A 369 -8.37 17.30 -9.14
C MET A 369 -7.27 16.76 -8.22
N GLY A 370 -6.33 17.59 -7.77
CA GLY A 370 -5.29 17.20 -6.83
C GLY A 370 -5.85 16.76 -5.48
N LEU A 371 -6.84 17.46 -4.94
CA LEU A 371 -7.45 17.11 -3.65
C LEU A 371 -8.05 15.70 -3.67
N PHE A 372 -8.80 15.36 -4.70
CA PHE A 372 -9.43 14.04 -4.85
C PHE A 372 -8.47 12.95 -5.33
N ASP A 373 -7.39 13.32 -6.02
CA ASP A 373 -6.24 12.45 -6.25
C ASP A 373 -5.65 11.95 -4.92
N GLY A 374 -5.42 12.87 -4.00
CA GLY A 374 -4.98 12.55 -2.65
C GLY A 374 -5.93 11.60 -1.92
N CYS A 375 -7.24 11.81 -2.05
CA CYS A 375 -8.26 10.93 -1.50
C CYS A 375 -8.14 9.50 -2.06
N PHE A 376 -8.08 9.36 -3.38
CA PHE A 376 -7.94 8.05 -4.04
C PHE A 376 -6.72 7.27 -3.54
N ILE A 377 -5.55 7.91 -3.51
CA ILE A 377 -4.30 7.24 -3.16
C ILE A 377 -4.27 6.81 -1.69
N CYS A 378 -4.72 7.66 -0.75
CA CYS A 378 -4.60 7.37 0.67
C CYS A 378 -5.55 6.28 1.15
N ILE A 379 -6.73 6.11 0.52
CA ILE A 379 -7.74 5.13 0.97
C ILE A 379 -7.61 3.76 0.29
N MET A 380 -6.77 3.61 -0.72
CA MET A 380 -6.61 2.37 -1.47
C MET A 380 -6.17 1.19 -0.58
N ALA A 381 -5.12 1.36 0.21
CA ALA A 381 -4.67 0.31 1.13
C ALA A 381 -5.69 0.01 2.24
N PRO A 382 -6.28 1.00 2.94
CA PRO A 382 -7.36 0.76 3.90
C PRO A 382 -8.54 -0.03 3.35
N ILE A 383 -8.98 0.22 2.11
CA ILE A 383 -10.04 -0.56 1.45
C ILE A 383 -9.59 -2.01 1.23
N ALA A 384 -8.36 -2.24 0.79
CA ALA A 384 -7.84 -3.59 0.62
C ALA A 384 -7.88 -4.38 1.95
N PHE A 385 -7.48 -3.76 3.06
CA PHE A 385 -7.56 -4.37 4.39
C PHE A 385 -9.00 -4.72 4.80
N GLU A 386 -9.99 -3.88 4.47
CA GLU A 386 -11.39 -4.14 4.76
C GLU A 386 -11.99 -5.28 3.91
N LEU A 387 -11.61 -5.36 2.63
CA LEU A 387 -12.18 -6.35 1.69
C LEU A 387 -11.65 -7.77 1.90
N VAL A 388 -10.36 -7.91 2.24
CA VAL A 388 -9.69 -9.22 2.25
C VAL A 388 -9.06 -9.59 3.60
N GLY A 389 -9.03 -8.67 4.55
CA GLY A 389 -8.41 -8.85 5.86
C GLY A 389 -6.88 -8.78 5.82
N SER A 390 -6.27 -8.67 7.01
CA SER A 390 -4.82 -8.48 7.17
C SER A 390 -3.96 -9.63 6.64
N GLN A 391 -4.50 -10.86 6.67
CA GLN A 391 -3.79 -12.06 6.22
C GLN A 391 -3.57 -12.13 4.70
N ASN A 392 -4.50 -11.58 3.91
CA ASN A 392 -4.52 -11.70 2.46
C ASN A 392 -4.21 -10.38 1.74
N VAL A 393 -4.02 -9.29 2.49
CA VAL A 393 -3.88 -7.94 1.93
C VAL A 393 -2.64 -7.78 1.05
N SER A 394 -1.54 -8.47 1.37
CA SER A 394 -0.31 -8.43 0.59
C SER A 394 -0.54 -8.83 -0.86
N GLN A 395 -1.17 -9.99 -1.08
CA GLN A 395 -1.46 -10.46 -2.43
C GLN A 395 -2.58 -9.67 -3.11
N ALA A 396 -3.57 -9.22 -2.35
CA ALA A 396 -4.64 -8.39 -2.90
C ALA A 396 -4.11 -7.05 -3.46
N ILE A 397 -3.24 -6.37 -2.70
CA ILE A 397 -2.57 -5.15 -3.17
C ILE A 397 -1.64 -5.49 -4.34
N GLY A 398 -0.88 -6.57 -4.27
CA GLY A 398 0.02 -6.99 -5.33
C GLY A 398 -0.69 -7.22 -6.67
N PHE A 399 -1.79 -7.96 -6.67
CA PHE A 399 -2.59 -8.18 -7.88
C PHE A 399 -3.20 -6.88 -8.41
N LEU A 400 -3.74 -6.04 -7.54
CA LEU A 400 -4.29 -4.75 -7.96
C LEU A 400 -3.23 -3.88 -8.64
N LEU A 401 -2.08 -3.67 -8.00
CA LEU A 401 -0.98 -2.87 -8.54
C LEU A 401 -0.47 -3.45 -9.87
N GLY A 402 -0.34 -4.78 -9.95
CA GLY A 402 0.01 -5.45 -11.21
C GLY A 402 -0.96 -5.17 -12.34
N MET A 403 -2.27 -5.18 -12.06
CA MET A 403 -3.30 -4.86 -13.05
C MET A 403 -3.30 -3.37 -13.41
N MET A 404 -2.93 -2.47 -12.49
CA MET A 404 -2.79 -1.04 -12.74
C MET A 404 -1.62 -0.70 -13.67
N SER A 405 -0.62 -1.57 -13.80
CA SER A 405 0.57 -1.31 -14.63
C SER A 405 0.24 -1.04 -16.09
N VAL A 406 -0.73 -1.77 -16.65
CA VAL A 406 -1.13 -1.64 -18.06
C VAL A 406 -1.80 -0.29 -18.34
N PRO A 407 -2.89 0.10 -17.65
CA PRO A 407 -3.54 1.38 -17.92
C PRO A 407 -2.63 2.58 -17.64
N MET A 408 -1.77 2.50 -16.63
CA MET A 408 -0.82 3.57 -16.33
C MET A 408 0.22 3.77 -17.44
N THR A 409 0.66 2.68 -18.07
CA THR A 409 1.65 2.73 -19.15
C THR A 409 1.01 3.13 -20.48
N VAL A 410 -0.21 2.66 -20.78
CA VAL A 410 -0.86 2.79 -22.09
C VAL A 410 -1.71 4.06 -22.21
N GLY A 411 -2.27 4.56 -21.10
CA GLY A 411 -3.19 5.71 -21.11
C GLY A 411 -2.61 6.98 -21.75
N PRO A 412 -1.46 7.51 -21.29
CA PRO A 412 -0.89 8.72 -21.86
C PRO A 412 -0.48 8.62 -23.34
N PRO A 413 0.13 7.52 -23.83
CA PRO A 413 0.39 7.37 -25.26
C PRO A 413 -0.86 7.39 -26.15
N ILE A 414 -1.97 6.81 -25.69
CA ILE A 414 -3.26 6.88 -26.43
C ILE A 414 -3.71 8.32 -26.57
N ALA A 415 -3.62 9.12 -25.50
CA ALA A 415 -3.99 10.53 -25.54
C ALA A 415 -3.09 11.35 -26.47
N GLY A 416 -1.78 11.05 -26.49
CA GLY A 416 -0.83 11.65 -27.44
C GLY A 416 -1.18 11.32 -28.89
N PHE A 417 -1.49 10.05 -29.18
CA PHE A 417 -1.93 9.62 -30.51
C PHE A 417 -3.22 10.32 -30.95
N LEU A 418 -4.19 10.45 -30.04
CA LEU A 418 -5.44 11.16 -30.33
C LEU A 418 -5.17 12.63 -30.68
N ARG A 419 -4.29 13.30 -29.93
CA ARG A 419 -3.88 14.67 -30.23
C ARG A 419 -3.26 14.80 -31.62
N ASP A 420 -2.35 13.90 -31.99
CA ASP A 420 -1.66 13.93 -33.28
C ASP A 420 -2.63 13.70 -34.46
N ARG A 421 -3.69 12.91 -34.24
CA ARG A 421 -4.72 12.67 -35.27
C ARG A 421 -5.76 13.77 -35.34
N LEU A 422 -6.14 14.38 -34.23
CA LEU A 422 -7.27 15.32 -34.12
C LEU A 422 -6.81 16.79 -34.05
N GLY A 423 -5.52 17.05 -33.93
CA GLY A 423 -4.94 18.40 -33.87
C GLY A 423 -5.19 19.18 -32.58
N SER A 424 -5.91 18.59 -31.60
CA SER A 424 -6.22 19.22 -30.32
C SER A 424 -6.24 18.20 -29.17
N TYR A 425 -5.86 18.67 -27.96
CA TYR A 425 -6.00 17.90 -26.72
C TYR A 425 -7.43 17.85 -26.16
N ASP A 426 -8.35 18.69 -26.65
CA ASP A 426 -9.70 18.81 -26.09
C ASP A 426 -10.43 17.47 -26.08
N VAL A 427 -10.41 16.77 -27.22
CA VAL A 427 -11.04 15.44 -27.33
C VAL A 427 -10.34 14.41 -26.45
N ALA A 428 -9.02 14.49 -26.35
CA ALA A 428 -8.26 13.60 -25.48
C ALA A 428 -8.64 13.76 -23.99
N PHE A 429 -8.87 14.97 -23.50
CA PHE A 429 -9.32 15.22 -22.13
C PHE A 429 -10.79 14.81 -21.89
N TYR A 430 -11.68 15.03 -22.86
CA TYR A 430 -13.06 14.52 -22.76
C TYR A 430 -13.07 13.00 -22.65
N LEU A 431 -12.34 12.32 -23.53
CA LEU A 431 -12.24 10.85 -23.51
C LEU A 431 -11.52 10.34 -22.26
N ALA A 432 -10.54 11.07 -21.74
CA ALA A 432 -9.83 10.71 -20.52
C ALA A 432 -10.69 10.80 -19.24
N GLY A 433 -11.75 11.63 -19.24
CA GLY A 433 -12.69 11.72 -18.14
C GLY A 433 -13.66 10.54 -18.05
N ILE A 434 -13.92 9.82 -19.14
CA ILE A 434 -14.88 8.71 -19.19
C ILE A 434 -14.41 7.49 -18.34
N PRO A 435 -13.18 6.96 -18.46
CA PRO A 435 -12.76 5.80 -17.70
C PRO A 435 -12.84 5.96 -16.18
N PRO A 436 -12.43 7.09 -15.55
CA PRO A 436 -12.62 7.31 -14.12
C PRO A 436 -14.09 7.26 -13.70
N ILE A 437 -15.01 7.82 -14.50
CA ILE A 437 -16.44 7.80 -14.21
C ILE A 437 -16.99 6.37 -14.28
N ILE A 438 -16.61 5.60 -15.30
CA ILE A 438 -17.02 4.19 -15.45
C ILE A 438 -16.44 3.36 -14.27
N GLY A 439 -15.16 3.51 -13.97
CA GLY A 439 -14.54 2.81 -12.82
C GLY A 439 -15.21 3.18 -11.51
N GLY A 440 -15.50 4.47 -11.27
CA GLY A 440 -16.26 4.93 -10.11
C GLY A 440 -17.67 4.30 -10.04
N ALA A 441 -18.39 4.26 -11.14
CA ALA A 441 -19.70 3.62 -11.22
C ALA A 441 -19.63 2.11 -10.91
N MET A 442 -18.62 1.40 -11.40
CA MET A 442 -18.39 -0.01 -11.05
C MET A 442 -18.17 -0.19 -9.55
N LEU A 443 -17.40 0.69 -8.91
CA LEU A 443 -17.14 0.62 -7.47
C LEU A 443 -18.39 0.85 -6.61
N CYS A 444 -19.41 1.56 -7.11
CA CYS A 444 -20.69 1.74 -6.41
C CYS A 444 -21.42 0.41 -6.12
N LEU A 445 -21.10 -0.65 -6.85
CA LEU A 445 -21.67 -1.98 -6.62
C LEU A 445 -21.12 -2.68 -5.37
N ILE A 446 -19.93 -2.29 -4.89
CA ILE A 446 -19.26 -2.97 -3.76
C ILE A 446 -20.09 -2.90 -2.47
N PRO A 447 -20.57 -1.73 -2.00
CA PRO A 447 -21.34 -1.65 -0.77
C PRO A 447 -22.62 -2.51 -0.80
N TRP A 448 -23.27 -2.57 -1.97
CA TRP A 448 -24.46 -3.40 -2.16
C TRP A 448 -24.15 -4.89 -2.08
N VAL A 449 -23.06 -5.33 -2.73
CA VAL A 449 -22.60 -6.73 -2.68
C VAL A 449 -22.19 -7.13 -1.26
N GLU A 450 -21.45 -6.27 -0.56
CA GLU A 450 -21.02 -6.52 0.82
C GLU A 450 -22.21 -6.57 1.78
N ALA A 451 -23.20 -5.70 1.64
CA ALA A 451 -24.42 -5.72 2.43
C ALA A 451 -25.20 -7.03 2.20
N ARG A 452 -25.27 -7.48 0.93
CA ARG A 452 -25.93 -8.75 0.58
C ARG A 452 -25.18 -9.97 1.15
N ARG A 453 -23.85 -9.93 1.15
CA ARG A 453 -23.01 -10.97 1.76
C ARG A 453 -23.25 -11.06 3.26
N LYS A 454 -23.19 -9.94 3.97
CA LYS A 454 -23.42 -9.87 5.42
C LYS A 454 -24.81 -10.38 5.82
N ARG A 455 -25.85 -10.07 5.03
CA ARG A 455 -27.21 -10.60 5.26
C ARG A 455 -27.26 -12.12 5.12
N LYS A 456 -26.61 -12.69 4.10
CA LYS A 456 -26.54 -14.14 3.91
C LYS A 456 -25.76 -14.84 5.04
N GLU A 457 -24.65 -14.27 5.46
CA GLU A 457 -23.85 -14.78 6.57
C GLU A 457 -24.64 -14.75 7.90
N ALA A 458 -25.40 -13.69 8.15
CA ALA A 458 -26.29 -13.57 9.31
C ALA A 458 -27.43 -14.60 9.27
N GLN A 459 -28.03 -14.87 8.10
CA GLN A 459 -29.05 -15.90 7.93
C GLN A 459 -28.50 -17.31 8.23
N ILE A 460 -27.32 -17.63 7.66
CA ILE A 460 -26.67 -18.94 7.88
C ILE A 460 -26.31 -19.11 9.37
N ALA A 461 -25.85 -18.05 10.04
CA ALA A 461 -25.54 -18.08 11.45
C ALA A 461 -26.82 -18.31 12.29
N ALA A 462 -27.93 -17.65 11.95
CA ALA A 462 -29.22 -17.83 12.59
C ALA A 462 -29.73 -19.28 12.43
N ASP A 463 -29.76 -19.81 11.20
CA ASP A 463 -30.15 -21.20 10.90
C ASP A 463 -29.27 -22.22 11.64
N THR A 464 -27.96 -21.95 11.75
CA THR A 464 -27.06 -22.85 12.49
C THR A 464 -27.34 -22.84 13.99
N THR A 465 -27.64 -21.66 14.54
CA THR A 465 -27.99 -21.50 15.96
C THR A 465 -29.30 -22.19 16.27
N GLU A 466 -30.31 -22.06 15.41
CA GLU A 466 -31.61 -22.73 15.54
C GLU A 466 -31.46 -24.25 15.53
N LYS A 467 -30.72 -24.81 14.57
CA LYS A 467 -30.40 -26.24 14.50
C LYS A 467 -29.63 -26.76 15.72
N MET A 468 -28.72 -25.96 16.29
CA MET A 468 -28.04 -26.32 17.53
C MET A 468 -28.95 -26.30 18.75
N LEU A 469 -29.93 -25.40 18.78
CA LEU A 469 -30.95 -25.35 19.84
C LEU A 469 -31.90 -26.53 19.74
N GLU A 470 -32.37 -26.87 18.55
CA GLU A 470 -33.22 -28.05 18.30
C GLU A 470 -32.50 -29.36 18.66
N SER A 471 -31.18 -29.48 18.31
CA SER A 471 -30.42 -30.67 18.70
C SER A 471 -30.21 -30.78 20.21
N LYS A 472 -30.08 -29.66 20.92
CA LYS A 472 -30.00 -29.66 22.40
C LYS A 472 -31.32 -29.98 23.07
N SER A 473 -32.47 -29.52 22.56
CA SER A 473 -33.76 -29.84 23.08
C SER A 473 -34.09 -31.34 22.90
N SER A 474 -33.80 -31.90 21.71
CA SER A 474 -34.00 -33.33 21.45
C SER A 474 -33.10 -34.23 22.30
N THR A 475 -31.91 -33.77 22.68
CA THR A 475 -30.99 -34.52 23.56
C THR A 475 -31.47 -34.45 25.04
N GLN A 476 -32.13 -33.36 25.40
CA GLN A 476 -32.69 -33.16 26.75
C GLN A 476 -33.99 -33.98 26.94
N ASP A 477 -34.83 -34.03 25.90
CA ASP A 477 -36.05 -34.86 25.90
C ASP A 477 -35.73 -36.37 26.00
N THR A 478 -34.65 -36.83 25.31
CA THR A 478 -34.19 -38.22 25.41
C THR A 478 -33.59 -38.55 26.78
N ALA A 479 -32.90 -37.60 27.44
CA ALA A 479 -32.34 -37.77 28.76
C ALA A 479 -33.45 -37.82 29.86
N ASP A 480 -34.50 -37.01 29.69
CA ASP A 480 -35.65 -36.99 30.61
C ASP A 480 -36.56 -38.24 30.45
N ASP A 481 -36.65 -38.82 29.26
CA ASP A 481 -37.34 -40.11 29.01
C ASP A 481 -36.54 -41.31 29.55
N GLU A 482 -35.22 -41.32 29.45
CA GLU A 482 -34.38 -42.35 30.07
C GLU A 482 -34.43 -42.29 31.62
N MET A 483 -34.66 -41.12 32.20
CA MET A 483 -34.81 -40.95 33.65
C MET A 483 -36.16 -41.39 34.18
N LYS A 484 -37.23 -41.31 33.36
CA LYS A 484 -38.58 -41.78 33.70
C LYS A 484 -38.78 -43.30 33.60
N THR A 485 -37.93 -44.02 32.86
CA THR A 485 -37.98 -45.46 32.67
C THR A 485 -37.23 -46.26 33.73
N LYS A 486 -36.58 -45.61 34.71
CA LYS A 486 -36.01 -46.26 35.91
C LYS A 486 -36.89 -46.07 37.10
N ASP A 487 -38.07 -46.65 37.05
CA ASP A 487 -38.84 -46.87 38.26
C ASP A 487 -38.30 -48.08 39.08
N PRO A 488 -38.15 -47.94 40.38
CA PRO A 488 -37.61 -48.99 41.22
C PRO A 488 -38.75 -49.92 41.63
N GLU A 489 -39.05 -50.98 40.87
CA GLU A 489 -39.76 -52.15 41.40
C GLU A 489 -38.74 -53.23 41.70
N SER A 490 -38.48 -53.39 42.99
CA SER A 490 -38.36 -54.69 43.68
C SER A 490 -37.59 -54.51 45.00
N VAL A 491 -38.37 -54.21 46.04
CA VAL A 491 -38.02 -54.63 47.37
C VAL A 491 -39.29 -55.30 47.93
N ILE A 492 -39.37 -56.59 47.81
CA ILE A 492 -40.01 -57.49 48.76
C ILE A 492 -39.13 -58.70 48.90
#